data_dafa82221235ea6de1b2231930846c49
#
_entry.id   dafa82221235ea6de1b2231930846c49
#
_cell.length_a   1.000
_cell.length_b   1.000
_cell.length_c   1.000
_cell.angle_alpha   90.00
_cell.angle_beta   90.00
_cell.angle_gamma   90.00
#
_symmetry.space_group_name_H-M   'P 1'
#
loop_
_entity.id
_entity.type
_entity.pdbx_description
1 polymer ?
#
loop_
_entity_poly.entity_id
_entity_poly.type
_entity_poly.pdbx_seq_one_letter_code
_entity_poly.pdbx_strand_id
1 'polypeptide(L)'
;MQFEGPARAPFYLVSMASYPNYGDELIARRWLEHLARHRPEDDVWLDVRHPGTATALFGSIHPRLRVTDAVFRTVEDSRHGSRRSVEDIVTELGTPLYDASLLALREAQSLHLLGGGFLNAVWPENDLIVRTMRAASRLSGAPLLATGQGFAPFGEEFLQDFDHVSVRDAPSAELRGIARGVDDAYLLEALPALDRSAPPELVLCVQSDAIDVGAFEQLLDYVRRTVEASGIPRERTRYVEALPGGDYAGYDRLRDLVAEDGFVPFTQFWRGEFTPAAHQRWITTRFHHHLVASLHGARGIALTAKPGYYDVKHSSLVEGGTGWTISDGTGPVLDLGGLSTPASAAAAVEEKLAEAHRLYRAD
;
A
#
# COMPACT_ATOMS: atom_id res chain seq x y z
N MET A 1 -18.85 30.63 -11.16
CA MET A 1 -18.77 29.37 -10.41
C MET A 1 -19.38 29.66 -9.06
N GLN A 2 -20.65 29.26 -8.83
CA GLN A 2 -21.32 29.48 -7.54
C GLN A 2 -20.80 28.42 -6.57
N PHE A 3 -20.23 28.85 -5.47
CA PHE A 3 -20.00 27.99 -4.31
C PHE A 3 -21.37 27.76 -3.67
N GLU A 4 -21.95 26.61 -3.91
CA GLU A 4 -23.22 26.22 -3.30
C GLU A 4 -22.99 25.73 -1.87
N GLY A 5 -23.39 26.52 -0.90
CA GLY A 5 -23.47 26.16 0.51
C GLY A 5 -22.15 26.18 1.30
N PRO A 6 -22.19 26.15 2.64
CA PRO A 6 -21.00 25.96 3.44
C PRO A 6 -20.40 24.58 3.12
N ALA A 7 -19.13 24.55 2.76
CA ALA A 7 -18.39 23.32 2.57
C ALA A 7 -18.51 22.48 3.85
N ARG A 8 -19.01 21.25 3.75
CA ARG A 8 -18.99 20.32 4.88
C ARG A 8 -17.54 20.06 5.25
N ALA A 9 -17.26 19.98 6.55
CA ALA A 9 -15.93 19.57 7.00
C ALA A 9 -15.54 18.23 6.34
N PRO A 10 -14.37 18.13 5.68
CA PRO A 10 -14.05 16.96 4.87
C PRO A 10 -13.55 15.80 5.72
N PHE A 11 -13.73 14.58 5.23
CA PHE A 11 -12.85 13.46 5.58
C PHE A 11 -11.49 13.68 4.93
N TYR A 12 -10.44 13.77 5.71
CA TYR A 12 -9.10 14.07 5.22
C TYR A 12 -8.21 12.83 5.33
N LEU A 13 -7.88 12.26 4.18
CA LEU A 13 -7.04 11.06 4.05
C LEU A 13 -5.61 11.47 3.72
N VAL A 14 -4.64 10.89 4.40
CA VAL A 14 -3.21 11.06 4.11
C VAL A 14 -2.63 9.72 3.67
N SER A 15 -1.99 9.67 2.51
CA SER A 15 -1.50 8.42 1.91
C SER A 15 -0.14 8.57 1.26
N MET A 16 0.66 7.49 1.26
CA MET A 16 1.90 7.40 0.48
C MET A 16 1.67 7.09 -1.00
N ALA A 17 0.42 6.93 -1.45
CA ALA A 17 0.05 6.79 -2.85
C ALA A 17 0.57 7.96 -3.72
N SER A 18 0.49 7.81 -5.04
CA SER A 18 0.92 8.77 -6.06
C SER A 18 2.41 8.81 -6.41
N TYR A 19 3.25 8.13 -5.66
CA TYR A 19 4.57 7.73 -6.13
C TYR A 19 4.40 6.27 -6.58
N PRO A 20 4.22 5.98 -7.88
CA PRO A 20 3.50 4.78 -8.30
C PRO A 20 4.07 3.50 -7.65
N ASN A 21 3.42 3.05 -6.61
CA ASN A 21 3.69 1.82 -5.88
C ASN A 21 2.34 1.11 -5.73
N TYR A 22 2.12 0.06 -6.47
CA TYR A 22 0.83 -0.63 -6.57
C TYR A 22 0.13 -0.84 -5.22
N GLY A 23 0.89 -1.13 -4.16
CA GLY A 23 0.31 -1.37 -2.84
C GLY A 23 -0.29 -0.13 -2.20
N ASP A 24 0.44 0.97 -2.21
CA ASP A 24 -0.03 2.23 -1.62
C ASP A 24 -1.19 2.82 -2.43
N GLU A 25 -1.12 2.66 -3.77
CA GLU A 25 -2.22 3.02 -4.66
C GLU A 25 -3.48 2.18 -4.38
N LEU A 26 -3.31 0.86 -4.18
CA LEU A 26 -4.42 -0.05 -3.88
C LEU A 26 -5.11 0.32 -2.57
N ILE A 27 -4.35 0.60 -1.53
CA ILE A 27 -4.88 1.03 -0.22
C ILE A 27 -5.71 2.31 -0.38
N ALA A 28 -5.16 3.34 -1.02
CA ALA A 28 -5.89 4.58 -1.25
C ALA A 28 -7.19 4.35 -2.05
N ARG A 29 -7.12 3.54 -3.10
CA ARG A 29 -8.29 3.14 -3.91
C ARG A 29 -9.36 2.46 -3.07
N ARG A 30 -9.01 1.52 -2.20
CA ARG A 30 -9.96 0.77 -1.35
C ARG A 30 -10.72 1.70 -0.40
N TRP A 31 -10.02 2.61 0.25
CA TRP A 31 -10.66 3.60 1.11
C TRP A 31 -11.57 4.56 0.33
N LEU A 32 -11.14 5.02 -0.83
CA LEU A 32 -11.97 5.89 -1.69
C LEU A 32 -13.21 5.15 -2.22
N GLU A 33 -13.10 3.88 -2.64
CA GLU A 33 -14.23 3.05 -3.06
C GLU A 33 -15.22 2.83 -1.90
N HIS A 34 -14.72 2.57 -0.70
CA HIS A 34 -15.54 2.44 0.50
C HIS A 34 -16.31 3.73 0.82
N LEU A 35 -15.62 4.86 0.85
CA LEU A 35 -16.25 6.16 1.11
C LEU A 35 -17.23 6.55 0.00
N ALA A 36 -16.92 6.29 -1.27
CA ALA A 36 -17.84 6.54 -2.37
C ALA A 36 -19.15 5.77 -2.25
N ARG A 37 -19.12 4.58 -1.68
CA ARG A 37 -20.30 3.72 -1.46
C ARG A 37 -21.11 4.16 -0.24
N HIS A 38 -20.45 4.45 0.87
CA HIS A 38 -21.10 4.64 2.16
C HIS A 38 -21.28 6.12 2.55
N ARG A 39 -20.49 7.01 1.97
CA ARG A 39 -20.46 8.45 2.27
C ARG A 39 -20.36 9.32 0.99
N PRO A 40 -21.17 9.07 -0.06
CA PRO A 40 -21.05 9.73 -1.36
C PRO A 40 -21.30 11.24 -1.33
N GLU A 41 -22.02 11.73 -0.30
CA GLU A 41 -22.37 13.13 -0.15
C GLU A 41 -21.35 13.94 0.68
N ASP A 42 -20.34 13.28 1.25
CA ASP A 42 -19.32 13.94 2.05
C ASP A 42 -18.13 14.36 1.19
N ASP A 43 -17.54 15.50 1.52
CA ASP A 43 -16.30 15.94 0.90
C ASP A 43 -15.14 15.06 1.39
N VAL A 44 -14.37 14.49 0.44
CA VAL A 44 -13.20 13.67 0.72
C VAL A 44 -11.97 14.36 0.15
N TRP A 45 -10.96 14.59 0.98
CA TRP A 45 -9.66 15.09 0.56
C TRP A 45 -8.62 13.99 0.68
N LEU A 46 -7.89 13.76 -0.38
CA LEU A 46 -6.75 12.84 -0.41
C LEU A 46 -5.45 13.64 -0.52
N ASP A 47 -4.67 13.63 0.53
CA ASP A 47 -3.36 14.27 0.58
C ASP A 47 -2.27 13.26 0.23
N VAL A 48 -1.51 13.59 -0.80
CA VAL A 48 -0.49 12.73 -1.39
C VAL A 48 0.66 13.56 -1.93
N ARG A 49 1.81 12.94 -2.13
CA ARG A 49 3.02 13.62 -2.60
C ARG A 49 2.90 14.22 -4.01
N HIS A 50 2.15 13.58 -4.92
CA HIS A 50 2.00 13.99 -6.33
C HIS A 50 0.52 14.05 -6.75
N PRO A 51 -0.19 15.16 -6.45
CA PRO A 51 -1.63 15.30 -6.72
C PRO A 51 -2.04 15.05 -8.18
N GLY A 52 -1.18 15.43 -9.14
CA GLY A 52 -1.45 15.20 -10.56
C GLY A 52 -1.57 13.71 -10.92
N THR A 53 -0.63 12.88 -10.44
CA THR A 53 -0.66 11.43 -10.62
C THR A 53 -1.89 10.83 -9.91
N ALA A 54 -2.14 11.23 -8.67
CA ALA A 54 -3.29 10.74 -7.91
C ALA A 54 -4.63 11.12 -8.56
N THR A 55 -4.74 12.32 -9.12
CA THR A 55 -5.94 12.72 -9.87
C THR A 55 -6.19 11.83 -11.09
N ALA A 56 -5.13 11.43 -11.80
CA ALA A 56 -5.25 10.51 -12.93
C ALA A 56 -5.66 9.08 -12.51
N LEU A 57 -5.22 8.63 -11.34
CA LEU A 57 -5.50 7.29 -10.81
C LEU A 57 -6.87 7.20 -10.11
N PHE A 58 -7.27 8.24 -9.37
CA PHE A 58 -8.37 8.19 -8.41
C PHE A 58 -9.51 9.17 -8.69
N GLY A 59 -9.33 10.15 -9.58
CA GLY A 59 -10.22 11.31 -9.73
C GLY A 59 -11.69 10.98 -10.04
N SER A 60 -11.99 9.77 -10.50
CA SER A 60 -13.36 9.31 -10.79
C SER A 60 -13.95 8.37 -9.73
N ILE A 61 -13.20 8.03 -8.67
CA ILE A 61 -13.63 7.00 -7.71
C ILE A 61 -14.70 7.54 -6.75
N HIS A 62 -14.46 8.73 -6.17
CA HIS A 62 -15.42 9.33 -5.27
C HIS A 62 -15.98 10.63 -5.88
N PRO A 63 -17.32 10.87 -5.85
CA PRO A 63 -17.94 12.00 -6.56
C PRO A 63 -17.50 13.38 -6.03
N ARG A 64 -17.04 13.44 -4.81
CA ARG A 64 -16.63 14.69 -4.13
C ARG A 64 -15.15 14.65 -3.71
N LEU A 65 -14.32 13.87 -4.42
CA LEU A 65 -12.89 13.80 -4.17
C LEU A 65 -12.18 15.09 -4.56
N ARG A 66 -11.31 15.55 -3.68
CA ARG A 66 -10.28 16.56 -3.95
C ARG A 66 -8.91 15.98 -3.61
N VAL A 67 -7.93 16.29 -4.43
CA VAL A 67 -6.55 15.80 -4.23
C VAL A 67 -5.64 16.98 -3.94
N THR A 68 -4.77 16.84 -2.96
CA THR A 68 -3.86 17.88 -2.50
C THR A 68 -2.52 17.30 -2.06
N ASP A 69 -1.56 18.17 -1.72
CA ASP A 69 -0.25 17.84 -1.17
C ASP A 69 0.07 18.66 0.10
N ALA A 70 -0.95 19.19 0.80
CA ALA A 70 -0.73 20.14 1.88
C ALA A 70 0.13 19.59 3.02
N VAL A 71 -0.08 18.34 3.44
CA VAL A 71 0.75 17.67 4.45
C VAL A 71 2.16 17.47 3.94
N PHE A 72 2.32 16.92 2.73
CA PHE A 72 3.64 16.67 2.14
C PHE A 72 4.42 17.96 1.85
N ARG A 73 3.72 19.00 1.37
CA ARG A 73 4.31 20.32 1.15
C ARG A 73 4.73 20.99 2.45
N THR A 74 3.94 20.84 3.51
CA THR A 74 4.29 21.33 4.86
C THR A 74 5.58 20.67 5.35
N VAL A 75 5.71 19.35 5.15
CA VAL A 75 6.94 18.61 5.48
C VAL A 75 8.12 19.12 4.64
N GLU A 76 7.93 19.28 3.34
CA GLU A 76 9.00 19.76 2.42
C GLU A 76 9.45 21.19 2.77
N ASP A 77 8.52 22.09 3.02
CA ASP A 77 8.83 23.47 3.41
C ASP A 77 9.54 23.54 4.76
N SER A 78 9.13 22.73 5.73
CA SER A 78 9.82 22.65 7.03
C SER A 78 11.25 22.15 6.91
N ARG A 79 11.52 21.19 6.01
CA ARG A 79 12.86 20.60 5.83
C ARG A 79 13.79 21.46 5.00
N HIS A 80 13.30 22.10 3.95
CA HIS A 80 14.12 22.67 2.90
C HIS A 80 13.82 24.15 2.60
N GLY A 81 12.66 24.66 2.98
CA GLY A 81 12.20 26.00 2.62
C GLY A 81 12.31 27.02 3.73
N SER A 82 11.34 27.06 4.60
CA SER A 82 11.05 28.20 5.49
C SER A 82 11.81 28.20 6.82
N ARG A 83 12.46 27.13 7.20
CA ARG A 83 13.01 26.90 8.56
C ARG A 83 11.95 26.96 9.67
N ARG A 84 10.67 26.90 9.33
CA ARG A 84 9.54 26.85 10.26
C ARG A 84 9.25 25.40 10.62
N SER A 85 8.76 25.17 11.83
CA SER A 85 8.25 23.83 12.19
C SER A 85 6.98 23.52 11.40
N VAL A 86 6.64 22.23 11.27
CA VAL A 86 5.37 21.84 10.63
C VAL A 86 4.18 22.38 11.41
N GLU A 87 4.30 22.50 12.72
CA GLU A 87 3.30 23.07 13.61
C GLU A 87 3.03 24.55 13.31
N ASP A 88 4.10 25.34 13.11
CA ASP A 88 3.99 26.76 12.76
C ASP A 88 3.33 26.95 11.40
N ILE A 89 3.71 26.14 10.40
CA ILE A 89 3.15 26.22 9.05
C ILE A 89 1.64 25.91 9.08
N VAL A 90 1.24 24.88 9.80
CA VAL A 90 -0.19 24.51 9.94
C VAL A 90 -0.97 25.56 10.72
N THR A 91 -0.38 26.17 11.75
CA THR A 91 -1.05 27.14 12.62
C THR A 91 -1.18 28.51 11.96
N GLU A 92 -0.14 28.95 11.26
CA GLU A 92 -0.05 30.28 10.65
C GLU A 92 -0.21 30.19 9.14
N LEU A 93 -1.36 30.61 8.61
CA LEU A 93 -1.54 30.77 7.17
C LEU A 93 -0.71 31.94 6.65
N GLY A 94 -0.43 31.95 5.37
CA GLY A 94 0.32 33.06 4.74
C GLY A 94 1.14 32.61 3.53
N THR A 95 0.94 31.38 3.07
CA THR A 95 1.54 30.85 1.84
C THR A 95 0.44 30.60 0.81
N PRO A 96 0.14 31.55 -0.08
CA PRO A 96 -0.99 31.46 -1.02
C PRO A 96 -0.97 30.19 -1.89
N LEU A 97 0.21 29.56 -2.05
CA LEU A 97 0.39 28.38 -2.89
C LEU A 97 -0.47 27.18 -2.44
N TYR A 98 -0.75 27.05 -1.14
CA TYR A 98 -1.49 25.90 -0.61
C TYR A 98 -2.38 26.21 0.61
N ASP A 99 -2.62 27.49 0.90
CA ASP A 99 -3.47 27.92 2.02
C ASP A 99 -4.88 27.32 1.96
N ALA A 100 -5.46 27.21 0.76
CA ALA A 100 -6.77 26.60 0.59
C ALA A 100 -6.80 25.13 1.05
N SER A 101 -5.73 24.40 0.79
CA SER A 101 -5.59 23.00 1.24
C SER A 101 -5.29 22.92 2.74
N LEU A 102 -4.52 23.88 3.30
CA LEU A 102 -4.31 23.99 4.74
C LEU A 102 -5.61 24.33 5.48
N LEU A 103 -6.48 25.17 4.90
CA LEU A 103 -7.80 25.42 5.46
C LEU A 103 -8.65 24.16 5.53
N ALA A 104 -8.68 23.36 4.46
CA ALA A 104 -9.39 22.08 4.46
C ALA A 104 -8.82 21.09 5.51
N LEU A 105 -7.50 21.04 5.67
CA LEU A 105 -6.82 20.24 6.68
C LEU A 105 -7.20 20.66 8.10
N ARG A 106 -7.29 21.99 8.35
CA ARG A 106 -7.64 22.59 9.65
C ARG A 106 -9.13 22.50 9.98
N GLU A 107 -9.98 22.26 8.99
CA GLU A 107 -11.45 22.15 9.13
C GLU A 107 -11.92 20.70 8.97
N ALA A 108 -11.00 19.74 8.89
CA ALA A 108 -11.33 18.34 8.70
C ALA A 108 -12.23 17.81 9.84
N GLN A 109 -13.19 16.94 9.49
CA GLN A 109 -13.99 16.21 10.48
C GLN A 109 -13.30 14.94 10.98
N SER A 110 -12.33 14.42 10.23
CA SER A 110 -11.40 13.36 10.64
C SER A 110 -10.09 13.47 9.85
N LEU A 111 -9.00 13.07 10.48
CA LEU A 111 -7.66 13.01 9.89
C LEU A 111 -7.21 11.57 9.90
N HIS A 112 -7.17 10.92 8.74
CA HIS A 112 -6.91 9.49 8.62
C HIS A 112 -5.63 9.21 7.84
N LEU A 113 -4.63 8.67 8.53
CA LEU A 113 -3.41 8.14 7.94
C LEU A 113 -3.67 6.72 7.44
N LEU A 114 -3.70 6.54 6.14
CA LEU A 114 -3.94 5.25 5.50
C LEU A 114 -2.78 4.28 5.71
N GLY A 115 -3.07 3.00 5.60
CA GLY A 115 -2.14 1.91 5.85
C GLY A 115 -0.87 1.96 5.02
N GLY A 116 0.14 1.30 5.54
CA GLY A 116 1.44 1.20 4.89
C GLY A 116 2.54 0.77 5.86
N GLY A 117 3.75 0.69 5.32
CA GLY A 117 4.94 0.38 6.12
C GLY A 117 5.99 1.47 5.98
N PHE A 118 5.62 2.70 6.17
CA PHE A 118 6.45 3.88 5.95
C PHE A 118 6.76 4.65 7.25
N LEU A 119 6.07 4.37 8.36
CA LEU A 119 6.40 4.88 9.69
C LEU A 119 7.34 3.91 10.39
N ASN A 120 8.63 4.01 10.10
CA ASN A 120 9.63 3.09 10.63
C ASN A 120 11.04 3.71 10.62
N ALA A 121 12.04 2.98 11.12
CA ALA A 121 13.42 3.46 11.19
C ALA A 121 14.12 3.64 9.82
N VAL A 122 13.53 3.16 8.72
CA VAL A 122 14.09 3.37 7.37
C VAL A 122 13.84 4.80 6.88
N TRP A 123 12.69 5.38 7.27
CA TRP A 123 12.26 6.74 6.89
C TRP A 123 11.87 7.57 8.12
N PRO A 124 12.81 7.93 8.98
CA PRO A 124 12.52 8.63 10.24
C PRO A 124 11.86 10.01 10.01
N GLU A 125 12.10 10.63 8.86
CA GLU A 125 11.49 11.91 8.48
C GLU A 125 9.97 11.87 8.31
N ASN A 126 9.37 10.69 8.15
CA ASN A 126 7.92 10.53 8.06
C ASN A 126 7.19 10.85 9.37
N ASP A 127 7.91 10.99 10.50
CA ASP A 127 7.37 11.60 11.73
C ASP A 127 6.75 12.98 11.48
N LEU A 128 7.33 13.78 10.59
CA LEU A 128 6.82 15.10 10.27
C LEU A 128 5.39 15.07 9.66
N ILE A 129 5.01 13.98 8.98
CA ILE A 129 3.64 13.77 8.50
C ILE A 129 2.68 13.67 9.70
N VAL A 130 3.03 12.85 10.66
CA VAL A 130 2.24 12.63 11.87
C VAL A 130 2.13 13.93 12.70
N ARG A 131 3.24 14.66 12.85
CA ARG A 131 3.25 15.95 13.55
C ARG A 131 2.39 17.00 12.85
N THR A 132 2.38 17.03 11.52
CA THR A 132 1.49 17.90 10.72
C THR A 132 0.02 17.58 11.00
N MET A 133 -0.36 16.29 11.01
CA MET A 133 -1.72 15.85 11.33
C MET A 133 -2.12 16.21 12.77
N ARG A 134 -1.23 16.04 13.73
CA ARG A 134 -1.46 16.45 15.14
C ARG A 134 -1.70 17.95 15.28
N ALA A 135 -0.91 18.76 14.57
CA ALA A 135 -1.10 20.21 14.58
C ALA A 135 -2.46 20.59 14.02
N ALA A 136 -2.90 19.95 12.94
CA ALA A 136 -4.22 20.16 12.35
C ALA A 136 -5.36 19.69 13.29
N SER A 137 -5.24 18.52 13.91
CA SER A 137 -6.19 17.98 14.88
C SER A 137 -6.40 18.92 16.07
N ARG A 138 -5.33 19.55 16.58
CA ARG A 138 -5.45 20.53 17.68
C ARG A 138 -6.26 21.76 17.30
N LEU A 139 -6.32 22.11 16.01
CA LEU A 139 -7.10 23.25 15.51
C LEU A 139 -8.55 22.88 15.20
N SER A 140 -8.75 21.73 14.55
CA SER A 140 -10.07 21.26 14.12
C SER A 140 -10.86 20.56 15.24
N GLY A 141 -10.17 19.95 16.20
CA GLY A 141 -10.75 18.96 17.11
C GLY A 141 -11.05 17.61 16.44
N ALA A 142 -10.59 17.41 15.19
CA ALA A 142 -10.82 16.18 14.43
C ALA A 142 -10.08 14.98 15.04
N PRO A 143 -10.70 13.80 15.12
CA PRO A 143 -10.02 12.59 15.55
C PRO A 143 -8.89 12.21 14.59
N LEU A 144 -7.80 11.69 15.19
CA LEU A 144 -6.64 11.14 14.49
C LEU A 144 -6.81 9.63 14.33
N LEU A 145 -6.85 9.17 13.11
CA LEU A 145 -7.05 7.77 12.75
C LEU A 145 -5.82 7.24 12.00
N ALA A 146 -5.42 6.00 12.26
CA ALA A 146 -4.41 5.29 11.48
C ALA A 146 -4.80 3.82 11.35
N THR A 147 -4.82 3.28 10.15
CA THR A 147 -5.24 1.91 9.88
C THR A 147 -4.16 1.12 9.15
N GLY A 148 -4.13 -0.20 9.35
CA GLY A 148 -3.27 -1.12 8.60
C GLY A 148 -1.77 -0.80 8.66
N GLN A 149 -1.28 -0.19 9.74
CA GLN A 149 0.10 0.24 9.85
C GLN A 149 1.07 -0.93 10.08
N GLY A 150 2.30 -0.80 9.57
CA GLY A 150 3.42 -1.68 9.88
C GLY A 150 4.64 -0.85 10.27
N PHE A 151 5.20 -1.08 11.47
CA PHE A 151 6.26 -0.24 12.05
C PHE A 151 7.66 -0.86 11.97
N ALA A 152 7.78 -2.11 11.52
CA ALA A 152 9.09 -2.75 11.42
C ALA A 152 9.91 -2.20 10.21
N PRO A 153 11.23 -2.00 10.36
CA PRO A 153 12.01 -2.04 11.59
C PRO A 153 11.68 -0.85 12.49
N PHE A 154 11.61 -1.11 13.79
CA PHE A 154 11.12 -0.13 14.74
C PHE A 154 12.02 1.09 14.86
N GLY A 155 11.41 2.26 14.91
CA GLY A 155 11.99 3.56 15.22
C GLY A 155 11.33 4.17 16.45
N GLU A 156 11.08 5.49 16.40
CA GLU A 156 10.32 6.19 17.43
C GLU A 156 8.83 5.78 17.42
N GLU A 157 8.14 5.98 18.54
CA GLU A 157 6.70 5.74 18.61
C GLU A 157 5.94 6.92 18.02
N PHE A 158 5.33 6.71 16.85
CA PHE A 158 4.72 7.80 16.06
C PHE A 158 3.25 8.11 16.39
N LEU A 159 2.47 7.15 16.89
CA LEU A 159 1.00 7.25 16.93
C LEU A 159 0.41 7.13 18.35
N GLN A 160 1.11 7.59 19.39
CA GLN A 160 0.69 7.41 20.79
C GLN A 160 -0.65 8.07 21.13
N ASP A 161 -0.94 9.21 20.54
CA ASP A 161 -2.10 10.07 20.79
C ASP A 161 -3.17 10.02 19.68
N PHE A 162 -3.13 8.96 18.86
CA PHE A 162 -4.19 8.72 17.89
C PHE A 162 -5.41 8.07 18.54
N ASP A 163 -6.60 8.53 18.16
CA ASP A 163 -7.88 8.03 18.68
C ASP A 163 -8.16 6.60 18.21
N HIS A 164 -7.64 6.23 17.04
CA HIS A 164 -7.69 4.87 16.53
C HIS A 164 -6.39 4.49 15.83
N VAL A 165 -5.84 3.33 16.18
CA VAL A 165 -4.70 2.71 15.50
C VAL A 165 -4.97 1.24 15.27
N SER A 166 -4.84 0.77 14.03
CA SER A 166 -4.74 -0.66 13.72
C SER A 166 -3.43 -0.98 13.00
N VAL A 167 -2.92 -2.17 13.23
CA VAL A 167 -1.64 -2.66 12.69
C VAL A 167 -1.83 -4.01 12.02
N ARG A 168 -1.01 -4.29 11.00
CA ARG A 168 -1.17 -5.47 10.13
C ARG A 168 -0.24 -6.64 10.46
N ASP A 169 0.75 -6.45 11.32
CA ASP A 169 1.74 -7.48 11.65
C ASP A 169 1.91 -7.65 13.17
N ALA A 170 2.30 -8.84 13.59
CA ALA A 170 2.43 -9.20 15.00
C ALA A 170 3.47 -8.35 15.75
N PRO A 171 4.67 -8.09 15.22
CA PRO A 171 5.64 -7.23 15.89
C PRO A 171 5.13 -5.80 16.14
N SER A 172 4.38 -5.22 15.18
CA SER A 172 3.77 -3.90 15.38
C SER A 172 2.65 -3.92 16.41
N ALA A 173 1.89 -5.01 16.50
CA ALA A 173 0.86 -5.22 17.50
C ALA A 173 1.46 -5.34 18.91
N GLU A 174 2.55 -6.10 19.06
CA GLU A 174 3.29 -6.24 20.30
C GLU A 174 3.87 -4.90 20.78
N LEU A 175 4.53 -4.16 19.87
CA LEU A 175 5.07 -2.82 20.16
C LEU A 175 4.01 -1.87 20.71
N ARG A 176 2.79 -1.93 20.17
CA ARG A 176 1.68 -1.04 20.53
C ARG A 176 0.85 -1.58 21.71
N GLY A 177 1.01 -2.85 22.08
CA GLY A 177 0.17 -3.49 23.09
C GLY A 177 -1.31 -3.60 22.67
N ILE A 178 -1.58 -3.76 21.37
CA ILE A 178 -2.92 -3.87 20.80
C ILE A 178 -3.08 -5.20 20.03
N ALA A 179 -4.31 -5.59 19.74
CA ALA A 179 -4.56 -6.74 18.88
C ALA A 179 -4.04 -6.50 17.45
N ARG A 180 -3.48 -7.55 16.84
CA ARG A 180 -3.14 -7.50 15.43
C ARG A 180 -4.42 -7.45 14.60
N GLY A 181 -4.49 -6.49 13.69
CA GLY A 181 -5.49 -6.40 12.65
C GLY A 181 -4.94 -6.87 11.29
N VAL A 182 -5.48 -6.34 10.22
CA VAL A 182 -5.14 -6.69 8.84
C VAL A 182 -4.79 -5.46 8.00
N ASP A 183 -4.11 -5.70 6.87
CA ASP A 183 -3.76 -4.66 5.91
C ASP A 183 -5.00 -3.98 5.30
N ASP A 184 -4.90 -2.70 4.96
CA ASP A 184 -5.98 -1.93 4.36
C ASP A 184 -6.39 -2.44 2.96
N ALA A 185 -5.53 -3.17 2.28
CA ALA A 185 -5.86 -3.81 1.01
C ALA A 185 -6.94 -4.89 1.12
N TYR A 186 -7.24 -5.37 2.34
CA TYR A 186 -8.40 -6.24 2.60
C TYR A 186 -9.74 -5.50 2.67
N LEU A 187 -9.77 -4.18 2.55
CA LEU A 187 -11.01 -3.40 2.50
C LEU A 187 -11.73 -3.66 1.16
N LEU A 188 -12.51 -4.72 1.13
CA LEU A 188 -13.24 -5.24 -0.03
C LEU A 188 -14.69 -5.49 0.36
N GLU A 189 -15.64 -5.15 -0.50
CA GLU A 189 -17.06 -5.48 -0.30
C GLU A 189 -17.36 -6.97 -0.56
N ALA A 190 -16.53 -7.61 -1.39
CA ALA A 190 -16.60 -9.04 -1.65
C ALA A 190 -15.23 -9.56 -2.11
N LEU A 191 -14.95 -10.81 -1.81
CA LEU A 191 -13.78 -11.48 -2.35
C LEU A 191 -13.87 -11.57 -3.88
N PRO A 192 -12.74 -11.45 -4.60
CA PRO A 192 -12.73 -11.64 -6.04
C PRO A 192 -13.12 -13.06 -6.43
N ALA A 193 -13.80 -13.21 -7.56
CA ALA A 193 -14.08 -14.53 -8.12
C ALA A 193 -12.76 -15.22 -8.51
N LEU A 194 -12.67 -16.53 -8.20
CA LEU A 194 -11.49 -17.32 -8.56
C LEU A 194 -11.53 -17.65 -10.04
N ASP A 195 -10.64 -17.04 -10.80
CA ASP A 195 -10.40 -17.41 -12.19
C ASP A 195 -9.49 -18.65 -12.26
N ARG A 196 -9.85 -19.59 -13.13
CA ARG A 196 -9.09 -20.82 -13.40
C ARG A 196 -8.77 -20.97 -14.89
N SER A 197 -9.02 -19.95 -15.68
CA SER A 197 -8.76 -19.95 -17.11
C SER A 197 -7.24 -19.93 -17.43
N ALA A 198 -6.94 -20.25 -18.65
CA ALA A 198 -5.58 -20.49 -19.14
C ALA A 198 -4.67 -19.23 -19.14
N PRO A 199 -3.45 -19.38 -19.65
CA PRO A 199 -2.20 -18.77 -19.21
C PRO A 199 -2.30 -17.29 -18.76
N PRO A 200 -1.32 -16.79 -18.01
CA PRO A 200 -0.01 -17.39 -17.70
C PRO A 200 -0.05 -18.36 -16.52
N GLU A 201 0.96 -19.24 -16.43
CA GLU A 201 1.13 -20.15 -15.29
C GLU A 201 2.06 -19.59 -14.23
N LEU A 202 3.07 -18.84 -14.66
CA LEU A 202 4.09 -18.26 -13.78
C LEU A 202 4.13 -16.75 -13.90
N VAL A 203 4.21 -16.09 -12.75
CA VAL A 203 4.31 -14.64 -12.65
C VAL A 203 5.48 -14.26 -11.75
N LEU A 204 6.32 -13.36 -12.24
CA LEU A 204 7.53 -12.90 -11.58
C LEU A 204 7.45 -11.41 -11.24
N CYS A 205 8.07 -11.03 -10.12
CA CYS A 205 8.40 -9.65 -9.80
C CYS A 205 9.51 -9.59 -8.76
N VAL A 206 10.67 -9.04 -9.13
CA VAL A 206 11.81 -8.86 -8.24
C VAL A 206 12.19 -7.38 -8.21
N GLN A 207 12.06 -6.75 -7.05
CA GLN A 207 12.41 -5.34 -6.86
C GLN A 207 13.91 -5.11 -6.86
N SER A 208 14.33 -3.92 -7.33
CA SER A 208 15.71 -3.43 -7.19
C SER A 208 15.85 -2.28 -6.20
N ASP A 209 14.74 -1.71 -5.76
CA ASP A 209 14.71 -0.67 -4.72
C ASP A 209 14.77 -1.28 -3.31
N ALA A 210 15.32 -0.53 -2.38
CA ALA A 210 15.43 -0.91 -0.96
C ALA A 210 16.13 -2.27 -0.70
N ILE A 211 17.02 -2.66 -1.57
CA ILE A 211 17.82 -3.90 -1.50
C ILE A 211 19.27 -3.57 -1.85
N ASP A 212 20.23 -4.25 -1.24
CA ASP A 212 21.62 -4.15 -1.68
C ASP A 212 21.90 -4.99 -2.94
N VAL A 213 22.96 -4.62 -3.67
CA VAL A 213 23.28 -5.25 -4.96
C VAL A 213 23.53 -6.75 -4.82
N GLY A 214 24.21 -7.19 -3.75
CA GLY A 214 24.52 -8.60 -3.55
C GLY A 214 23.25 -9.43 -3.30
N ALA A 215 22.34 -8.94 -2.47
CA ALA A 215 21.07 -9.59 -2.21
C ALA A 215 20.17 -9.60 -3.47
N PHE A 216 20.19 -8.53 -4.26
CA PHE A 216 19.46 -8.49 -5.53
C PHE A 216 19.94 -9.56 -6.50
N GLU A 217 21.24 -9.67 -6.73
CA GLU A 217 21.82 -10.72 -7.60
C GLU A 217 21.50 -12.12 -7.08
N GLN A 218 21.59 -12.35 -5.78
CA GLN A 218 21.23 -13.63 -5.14
C GLN A 218 19.77 -14.01 -5.41
N LEU A 219 18.83 -13.06 -5.26
CA LEU A 219 17.43 -13.31 -5.54
C LEU A 219 17.17 -13.59 -7.02
N LEU A 220 17.82 -12.85 -7.93
CA LEU A 220 17.72 -13.11 -9.37
C LEU A 220 18.20 -14.51 -9.75
N ASP A 221 19.35 -14.93 -9.20
CA ASP A 221 19.89 -16.28 -9.42
C ASP A 221 18.95 -17.36 -8.88
N TYR A 222 18.38 -17.15 -7.69
CA TYR A 222 17.40 -18.06 -7.11
C TYR A 222 16.13 -18.16 -7.98
N VAL A 223 15.59 -17.04 -8.45
CA VAL A 223 14.44 -17.04 -9.37
C VAL A 223 14.75 -17.78 -10.64
N ARG A 224 15.91 -17.52 -11.26
CA ARG A 224 16.33 -18.21 -12.49
C ARG A 224 16.38 -19.72 -12.31
N ARG A 225 17.07 -20.19 -11.28
CA ARG A 225 17.17 -21.64 -10.98
C ARG A 225 15.78 -22.25 -10.70
N THR A 226 14.89 -21.51 -10.03
CA THR A 226 13.54 -22.00 -9.72
C THR A 226 12.68 -22.11 -10.98
N VAL A 227 12.73 -21.11 -11.86
CA VAL A 227 12.00 -21.12 -13.14
C VAL A 227 12.51 -22.26 -14.05
N GLU A 228 13.82 -22.40 -14.20
CA GLU A 228 14.44 -23.49 -15.01
C GLU A 228 14.05 -24.85 -14.47
N ALA A 229 14.11 -25.08 -13.16
CA ALA A 229 13.71 -26.33 -12.52
C ALA A 229 12.22 -26.65 -12.66
N SER A 230 11.36 -25.63 -12.76
CA SER A 230 9.92 -25.81 -12.90
C SER A 230 9.49 -26.41 -14.23
N GLY A 231 10.31 -26.26 -15.28
CA GLY A 231 9.98 -26.65 -16.64
C GLY A 231 8.83 -25.86 -17.29
N ILE A 232 8.36 -24.78 -16.65
CA ILE A 232 7.33 -23.92 -17.22
C ILE A 232 7.93 -23.13 -18.38
N PRO A 233 7.36 -23.21 -19.62
CA PRO A 233 7.92 -22.53 -20.76
C PRO A 233 7.76 -21.00 -20.64
N ARG A 234 8.73 -20.27 -21.21
CA ARG A 234 8.75 -18.80 -21.17
C ARG A 234 7.46 -18.16 -21.70
N GLU A 235 6.81 -18.76 -22.70
CA GLU A 235 5.57 -18.28 -23.30
C GLU A 235 4.41 -18.23 -22.29
N ARG A 236 4.49 -19.00 -21.21
CA ARG A 236 3.53 -19.06 -20.11
C ARG A 236 3.99 -18.28 -18.87
N THR A 237 5.07 -17.52 -18.98
CA THR A 237 5.63 -16.70 -17.90
C THR A 237 5.39 -15.22 -18.18
N ARG A 238 4.98 -14.48 -17.17
CA ARG A 238 4.81 -13.01 -17.19
C ARG A 238 5.66 -12.37 -16.10
N TYR A 239 6.01 -11.12 -16.32
CA TYR A 239 6.63 -10.27 -15.30
C TYR A 239 5.70 -9.08 -15.03
N VAL A 240 5.22 -8.93 -13.80
CA VAL A 240 4.25 -7.90 -13.43
C VAL A 240 4.92 -6.83 -12.59
N GLU A 241 4.91 -5.60 -13.08
CA GLU A 241 5.52 -4.44 -12.42
C GLU A 241 4.58 -3.88 -11.34
N ALA A 242 5.10 -3.69 -10.11
CA ALA A 242 4.40 -2.99 -9.03
C ALA A 242 4.90 -1.54 -8.87
N LEU A 243 6.20 -1.33 -9.05
CA LEU A 243 6.85 -0.02 -8.93
C LEU A 243 7.60 0.29 -10.24
N PRO A 244 7.07 1.22 -11.06
CA PRO A 244 7.74 1.63 -12.29
C PRO A 244 9.19 2.04 -12.06
N GLY A 245 10.08 1.46 -12.85
CA GLY A 245 11.52 1.68 -12.69
C GLY A 245 12.18 0.80 -11.64
N GLY A 246 11.61 0.69 -10.43
CA GLY A 246 12.13 -0.16 -9.35
C GLY A 246 12.07 -1.66 -9.66
N ASP A 247 11.09 -2.11 -10.43
CA ASP A 247 10.93 -3.51 -10.82
C ASP A 247 11.48 -3.81 -12.21
N TYR A 248 11.63 -2.79 -13.05
CA TYR A 248 12.10 -2.96 -14.41
C TYR A 248 13.52 -3.54 -14.48
N ALA A 249 14.39 -3.21 -13.53
CA ALA A 249 15.73 -3.77 -13.45
C ALA A 249 15.69 -5.31 -13.23
N GLY A 250 14.74 -5.80 -12.44
CA GLY A 250 14.50 -7.24 -12.27
C GLY A 250 14.01 -7.89 -13.57
N TYR A 251 13.09 -7.23 -14.27
CA TYR A 251 12.62 -7.68 -15.58
C TYR A 251 13.78 -7.78 -16.60
N ASP A 252 14.59 -6.74 -16.73
CA ASP A 252 15.70 -6.71 -17.69
C ASP A 252 16.68 -7.87 -17.51
N ARG A 253 16.88 -8.29 -16.26
CA ARG A 253 17.76 -9.42 -15.88
C ARG A 253 17.12 -10.80 -16.08
N LEU A 254 15.78 -10.89 -16.11
CA LEU A 254 15.01 -12.14 -16.22
C LEU A 254 14.21 -12.24 -17.53
N ARG A 255 14.32 -11.29 -18.44
CA ARG A 255 13.50 -11.20 -19.65
C ARG A 255 13.60 -12.40 -20.58
N ASP A 256 14.71 -13.13 -20.53
CA ASP A 256 14.90 -14.37 -21.29
C ASP A 256 14.03 -15.54 -20.78
N LEU A 257 13.54 -15.44 -19.53
CA LEU A 257 12.62 -16.39 -18.91
C LEU A 257 11.14 -15.99 -19.09
N VAL A 258 10.88 -14.82 -19.65
CA VAL A 258 9.54 -14.23 -19.80
C VAL A 258 9.14 -14.23 -21.27
N ALA A 259 7.83 -14.37 -21.58
CA ALA A 259 7.32 -14.26 -22.95
C ALA A 259 7.76 -12.94 -23.60
N GLU A 260 7.85 -12.90 -24.91
CA GLU A 260 8.28 -11.70 -25.63
C GLU A 260 7.36 -10.49 -25.35
N ASP A 261 6.06 -10.73 -25.25
CA ASP A 261 5.03 -9.78 -24.84
C ASP A 261 4.64 -9.88 -23.35
N GLY A 262 5.49 -10.49 -22.54
CA GLY A 262 5.17 -10.92 -21.18
C GLY A 262 5.42 -9.90 -20.09
N PHE A 263 5.91 -8.70 -20.40
CA PHE A 263 6.01 -7.61 -19.44
C PHE A 263 4.65 -6.93 -19.26
N VAL A 264 4.14 -6.95 -18.03
CA VAL A 264 2.90 -6.29 -17.65
C VAL A 264 3.27 -5.03 -16.84
N PRO A 265 3.21 -3.84 -17.44
CA PRO A 265 3.52 -2.61 -16.75
C PRO A 265 2.49 -2.31 -15.65
N PHE A 266 2.86 -1.49 -14.65
CA PHE A 266 2.00 -1.04 -13.58
C PHE A 266 0.60 -0.60 -14.08
N THR A 267 0.53 0.16 -15.17
CA THR A 267 -0.73 0.69 -15.69
C THR A 267 -1.70 -0.39 -16.16
N GLN A 268 -1.22 -1.47 -16.73
CA GLN A 268 -2.06 -2.61 -17.14
C GLN A 268 -2.57 -3.38 -15.92
N PHE A 269 -1.69 -3.64 -14.95
CA PHE A 269 -2.08 -4.29 -13.70
C PHE A 269 -3.07 -3.43 -12.91
N TRP A 270 -2.84 -2.12 -12.83
CA TRP A 270 -3.72 -1.14 -12.19
C TRP A 270 -5.13 -1.10 -12.80
N ARG A 271 -5.23 -1.18 -14.13
CA ARG A 271 -6.51 -1.18 -14.86
C ARG A 271 -7.24 -2.51 -14.84
N GLY A 272 -6.64 -3.56 -14.29
CA GLY A 272 -7.19 -4.90 -14.31
C GLY A 272 -7.13 -5.59 -15.68
N GLU A 273 -6.29 -5.09 -16.59
CA GLU A 273 -6.00 -5.74 -17.88
C GLU A 273 -5.21 -7.05 -17.70
N PHE A 274 -4.54 -7.16 -16.56
CA PHE A 274 -3.98 -8.38 -16.03
C PHE A 274 -4.55 -8.62 -14.63
N THR A 275 -5.09 -9.82 -14.39
CA THR A 275 -5.66 -10.22 -13.10
C THR A 275 -5.02 -11.51 -12.62
N PRO A 276 -4.62 -11.62 -11.34
CA PRO A 276 -4.17 -12.87 -10.77
C PRO A 276 -5.25 -13.96 -10.87
N ALA A 277 -4.82 -15.23 -10.96
CA ALA A 277 -5.72 -16.36 -11.10
C ALA A 277 -5.26 -17.57 -10.26
N ALA A 278 -6.20 -18.40 -9.81
CA ALA A 278 -5.95 -19.48 -8.86
C ALA A 278 -4.99 -20.58 -9.36
N HIS A 279 -4.84 -20.73 -10.68
CA HIS A 279 -3.88 -21.69 -11.26
C HIS A 279 -2.45 -21.16 -11.35
N GLN A 280 -2.25 -19.86 -11.16
CA GLN A 280 -0.94 -19.23 -11.28
C GLN A 280 -0.03 -19.54 -10.09
N ARG A 281 1.27 -19.52 -10.37
CA ARG A 281 2.33 -19.53 -9.38
C ARG A 281 3.06 -18.20 -9.46
N TRP A 282 3.30 -17.59 -8.33
CA TRP A 282 3.96 -16.30 -8.24
C TRP A 282 5.28 -16.39 -7.51
N ILE A 283 6.29 -15.67 -7.97
CA ILE A 283 7.55 -15.47 -7.26
C ILE A 283 7.76 -13.97 -7.17
N THR A 284 7.68 -13.39 -5.97
CA THR A 284 7.71 -11.95 -5.82
C THR A 284 8.36 -11.48 -4.52
N THR A 285 9.03 -10.33 -4.60
CA THR A 285 9.50 -9.56 -3.44
C THR A 285 8.44 -8.56 -2.96
N ARG A 286 7.38 -8.30 -3.75
CA ARG A 286 6.38 -7.28 -3.48
C ARG A 286 5.26 -7.80 -2.56
N PHE A 287 5.11 -7.16 -1.39
CA PHE A 287 4.11 -7.53 -0.38
C PHE A 287 2.68 -7.54 -0.94
N HIS A 288 2.27 -6.49 -1.63
CA HIS A 288 0.90 -6.41 -2.16
C HIS A 288 0.66 -7.31 -3.37
N HIS A 289 1.69 -7.69 -4.13
CA HIS A 289 1.56 -8.78 -5.12
C HIS A 289 1.25 -10.11 -4.43
N HIS A 290 1.96 -10.44 -3.32
CA HIS A 290 1.67 -11.62 -2.51
C HIS A 290 0.22 -11.58 -2.00
N LEU A 291 -0.20 -10.47 -1.38
CA LEU A 291 -1.55 -10.30 -0.85
C LEU A 291 -2.61 -10.46 -1.95
N VAL A 292 -2.52 -9.69 -3.03
CA VAL A 292 -3.55 -9.68 -4.09
C VAL A 292 -3.59 -10.99 -4.84
N ALA A 293 -2.44 -11.60 -5.17
CA ALA A 293 -2.40 -12.89 -5.83
C ALA A 293 -3.04 -13.99 -4.95
N SER A 294 -2.79 -13.96 -3.62
CA SER A 294 -3.42 -14.92 -2.70
C SER A 294 -4.93 -14.72 -2.57
N LEU A 295 -5.44 -13.48 -2.63
CA LEU A 295 -6.88 -13.21 -2.68
C LEU A 295 -7.57 -13.85 -3.90
N HIS A 296 -6.85 -13.97 -5.01
CA HIS A 296 -7.30 -14.67 -6.22
C HIS A 296 -6.97 -16.18 -6.21
N GLY A 297 -6.50 -16.72 -5.09
CA GLY A 297 -6.20 -18.14 -4.93
C GLY A 297 -4.87 -18.60 -5.54
N ALA A 298 -4.04 -17.69 -6.03
CA ALA A 298 -2.72 -18.00 -6.55
C ALA A 298 -1.76 -18.45 -5.43
N ARG A 299 -0.85 -19.36 -5.78
CA ARG A 299 0.17 -19.89 -4.88
C ARG A 299 1.49 -19.20 -5.16
N GLY A 300 2.43 -19.19 -4.21
CA GLY A 300 3.67 -18.52 -4.53
C GLY A 300 4.80 -18.66 -3.54
N ILE A 301 5.92 -18.07 -3.94
CA ILE A 301 7.12 -17.85 -3.15
C ILE A 301 7.24 -16.34 -2.90
N ALA A 302 7.25 -15.96 -1.65
CA ALA A 302 7.52 -14.61 -1.22
C ALA A 302 9.02 -14.47 -0.93
N LEU A 303 9.69 -13.60 -1.68
CA LEU A 303 11.12 -13.39 -1.55
C LEU A 303 11.40 -12.23 -0.59
N THR A 304 12.30 -12.43 0.37
CA THR A 304 12.68 -11.42 1.35
C THR A 304 13.91 -10.65 0.88
N ALA A 305 13.69 -9.43 0.40
CA ALA A 305 14.73 -8.56 -0.13
C ALA A 305 15.63 -7.94 0.94
N LYS A 306 15.13 -7.78 2.17
CA LYS A 306 15.84 -7.15 3.29
C LYS A 306 15.39 -7.78 4.61
N PRO A 307 16.30 -8.45 5.34
CA PRO A 307 15.99 -9.03 6.65
C PRO A 307 15.50 -7.96 7.66
N GLY A 308 14.55 -8.34 8.52
CA GLY A 308 13.95 -7.47 9.53
C GLY A 308 12.88 -6.50 8.96
N TYR A 309 12.65 -6.52 7.66
CA TYR A 309 11.65 -5.67 7.02
C TYR A 309 10.69 -6.47 6.13
N TYR A 310 11.19 -7.10 5.06
CA TYR A 310 10.33 -7.86 4.15
C TYR A 310 9.91 -9.23 4.69
N ASP A 311 10.73 -9.87 5.51
CA ASP A 311 10.39 -11.09 6.22
C ASP A 311 9.19 -10.88 7.16
N VAL A 312 9.20 -9.81 7.97
CA VAL A 312 8.07 -9.44 8.83
C VAL A 312 6.79 -9.24 8.02
N LYS A 313 6.88 -8.50 6.92
CA LYS A 313 5.74 -8.23 6.05
C LYS A 313 5.15 -9.51 5.45
N HIS A 314 5.98 -10.33 4.82
CA HIS A 314 5.51 -11.57 4.19
C HIS A 314 5.02 -12.58 5.23
N SER A 315 5.68 -12.67 6.40
CA SER A 315 5.24 -13.53 7.51
C SER A 315 3.84 -13.17 7.97
N SER A 316 3.50 -11.88 8.06
CA SER A 316 2.15 -11.47 8.46
C SER A 316 1.05 -12.00 7.52
N LEU A 317 1.31 -12.10 6.21
CA LEU A 317 0.38 -12.69 5.26
C LEU A 317 0.32 -14.21 5.37
N VAL A 318 1.47 -14.88 5.56
CA VAL A 318 1.51 -16.33 5.75
C VAL A 318 0.77 -16.74 7.02
N GLU A 319 0.97 -16.04 8.12
CA GLU A 319 0.22 -16.19 9.38
C GLU A 319 -1.29 -15.91 9.19
N GLY A 320 -1.64 -15.00 8.28
CA GLY A 320 -3.01 -14.73 7.82
C GLY A 320 -3.59 -15.82 6.91
N GLY A 321 -2.85 -16.87 6.60
CA GLY A 321 -3.36 -18.04 5.88
C GLY A 321 -3.10 -18.06 4.38
N THR A 322 -2.19 -17.23 3.83
CA THR A 322 -1.88 -17.28 2.39
C THR A 322 -1.20 -18.58 1.97
N GLY A 323 -0.56 -19.30 2.92
CA GLY A 323 0.11 -20.56 2.65
C GLY A 323 1.33 -20.45 1.73
N TRP A 324 1.78 -19.24 1.39
CA TRP A 324 2.95 -19.03 0.56
C TRP A 324 4.23 -19.40 1.29
N THR A 325 5.22 -19.86 0.54
CA THR A 325 6.54 -20.14 1.10
C THR A 325 7.40 -18.87 1.08
N ILE A 326 8.07 -18.58 2.20
CA ILE A 326 9.03 -17.47 2.29
C ILE A 326 10.43 -18.00 1.99
N SER A 327 11.22 -17.27 1.19
CA SER A 327 12.60 -17.59 0.87
C SER A 327 13.45 -16.31 0.81
N ASP A 328 14.68 -16.39 1.33
CA ASP A 328 15.71 -15.35 1.19
C ASP A 328 16.63 -15.57 -0.03
N GLY A 329 16.34 -16.59 -0.85
CA GLY A 329 17.12 -16.95 -2.02
C GLY A 329 18.39 -17.75 -1.74
N THR A 330 18.71 -18.12 -0.49
CA THR A 330 19.94 -18.89 -0.15
C THR A 330 19.75 -20.40 -0.19
N GLY A 331 18.51 -20.87 -0.08
CA GLY A 331 18.17 -22.28 0.03
C GLY A 331 18.12 -23.05 -1.30
N PRO A 332 17.72 -24.33 -1.24
CA PRO A 332 17.47 -25.13 -2.43
C PRO A 332 16.28 -24.55 -3.21
N VAL A 333 16.25 -24.88 -4.49
CA VAL A 333 15.11 -24.54 -5.37
C VAL A 333 13.83 -25.21 -4.85
N LEU A 334 12.76 -24.45 -4.74
CA LEU A 334 11.46 -24.93 -4.31
C LEU A 334 10.66 -25.50 -5.50
N ASP A 335 9.98 -26.62 -5.26
CA ASP A 335 9.05 -27.17 -6.25
C ASP A 335 7.78 -26.32 -6.33
N LEU A 336 7.57 -25.68 -7.47
CA LEU A 336 6.36 -24.88 -7.71
C LEU A 336 5.07 -25.72 -7.76
N GLY A 337 5.19 -27.05 -7.97
CA GLY A 337 4.07 -27.97 -7.95
C GLY A 337 3.55 -28.25 -6.54
N GLY A 338 4.44 -28.24 -5.54
CA GLY A 338 4.15 -28.53 -4.14
C GLY A 338 3.64 -27.36 -3.32
N LEU A 339 3.47 -26.17 -3.90
CA LEU A 339 3.03 -24.96 -3.16
C LEU A 339 1.60 -25.09 -2.62
N SER A 340 1.38 -24.62 -1.41
CA SER A 340 0.08 -24.67 -0.72
C SER A 340 -0.93 -23.69 -1.32
N THR A 341 -2.19 -24.08 -1.29
CA THR A 341 -3.31 -23.20 -1.69
C THR A 341 -3.63 -22.23 -0.56
N PRO A 342 -3.84 -20.93 -0.84
CA PRO A 342 -4.30 -19.97 0.16
C PRO A 342 -5.62 -20.40 0.82
N ALA A 343 -5.74 -20.16 2.13
CA ALA A 343 -7.01 -20.21 2.83
C ALA A 343 -7.92 -19.05 2.38
N SER A 344 -9.21 -19.14 2.72
CA SER A 344 -10.14 -18.04 2.45
C SER A 344 -9.77 -16.79 3.27
N ALA A 345 -9.71 -15.64 2.63
CA ALA A 345 -9.47 -14.35 3.27
C ALA A 345 -10.77 -13.69 3.79
N ALA A 346 -11.90 -14.42 3.84
CA ALA A 346 -13.20 -13.86 4.24
C ALA A 346 -13.16 -13.16 5.61
N ALA A 347 -12.53 -13.80 6.60
CA ALA A 347 -12.40 -13.23 7.94
C ALA A 347 -11.62 -11.91 7.96
N ALA A 348 -10.52 -11.82 7.19
CA ALA A 348 -9.72 -10.60 7.09
C ALA A 348 -10.52 -9.46 6.41
N VAL A 349 -11.30 -9.78 5.38
CA VAL A 349 -12.19 -8.82 4.70
C VAL A 349 -13.29 -8.34 5.65
N GLU A 350 -13.97 -9.25 6.36
CA GLU A 350 -15.01 -8.90 7.35
C GLU A 350 -14.47 -8.02 8.47
N GLU A 351 -13.27 -8.34 8.99
CA GLU A 351 -12.59 -7.54 10.01
C GLU A 351 -12.33 -6.11 9.52
N LYS A 352 -11.77 -5.96 8.32
CA LYS A 352 -11.45 -4.64 7.75
C LYS A 352 -12.71 -3.83 7.42
N LEU A 353 -13.75 -4.47 6.88
CA LEU A 353 -15.04 -3.81 6.65
C LEU A 353 -15.68 -3.34 7.97
N ALA A 354 -15.65 -4.17 9.01
CA ALA A 354 -16.17 -3.80 10.31
C ALA A 354 -15.40 -2.62 10.93
N GLU A 355 -14.07 -2.56 10.74
CA GLU A 355 -13.26 -1.42 11.14
C GLU A 355 -13.68 -0.16 10.38
N ALA A 356 -13.74 -0.21 9.04
CA ALA A 356 -14.11 0.92 8.21
C ALA A 356 -15.52 1.46 8.54
N HIS A 357 -16.49 0.58 8.73
CA HIS A 357 -17.84 0.96 9.14
C HIS A 357 -17.88 1.63 10.52
N ARG A 358 -17.03 1.23 11.48
CA ARG A 358 -16.95 1.92 12.80
C ARG A 358 -16.38 3.32 12.67
N LEU A 359 -15.36 3.51 11.84
CA LEU A 359 -14.68 4.79 11.66
C LEU A 359 -15.50 5.82 10.89
N TYR A 360 -16.34 5.37 9.96
CA TYR A 360 -17.11 6.21 9.04
C TYR A 360 -18.62 5.97 9.13
N ARG A 361 -19.14 5.72 10.34
CA ARG A 361 -20.60 5.60 10.55
C ARG A 361 -21.31 6.85 10.02
N ALA A 362 -22.44 6.63 9.35
CA ALA A 362 -23.43 7.67 9.19
C ALA A 362 -24.15 7.85 10.56
N ASP A 363 -24.29 9.07 11.00
CA ASP A 363 -25.11 9.43 12.18
C ASP A 363 -26.58 9.10 11.95
#